data_8d86cde6a6bffaf81236318e5359920e
#
_entry.id   8d86cde6a6bffaf81236318e5359920e
#
_cell.length_a   1.000
_cell.length_b   1.000
_cell.length_c   1.000
_cell.angle_alpha   90.00
_cell.angle_beta   90.00
_cell.angle_gamma   90.00
#
_symmetry.space_group_name_H-M   'P 1'
#
loop_
_entity.id
_entity.type
_entity.pdbx_description
1 polymer ?
#
loop_
_entity_poly.entity_id
_entity_poly.type
_entity_poly.pdbx_seq_one_letter_code
_entity_poly.pdbx_strand_id
1 'polypeptide(L)'
;MAAGSPSAEGSREKPYALIFGTVWGPDNRSLYGVTIKVRRAEDKKWRWELHSDHNGEFALRVPAGKADYVVWAVVKRYKLLNGNRLQATPEVKVHVENDERIDTGLHLK
;
A
#
# COMPACT_ATOMS: atom_id res chain seq x y z
N MET A 1 0.95 12.56 32.25
CA MET A 1 0.84 12.46 31.63
C MET A 1 0.46 12.31 31.09
N ALA A 2 0.75 12.31 31.04
CA ALA A 2 0.52 12.05 30.37
C ALA A 2 0.21 11.87 29.80
N ALA A 3 0.34 11.93 29.93
CA ALA A 3 0.14 11.57 29.19
C ALA A 3 0.04 11.33 28.53
N GLY A 4 0.06 11.39 28.63
CA GLY A 4 0.15 10.89 27.89
C GLY A 4 0.33 10.70 27.37
N SER A 5 0.65 10.65 27.50
CA SER A 5 0.96 10.18 26.92
C SER A 5 1.09 9.90 26.45
N PRO A 6 1.23 9.95 26.42
CA PRO A 6 1.58 9.44 25.75
C PRO A 6 1.95 9.09 25.30
N SER A 7 2.46 9.27 25.23
CA SER A 7 2.92 8.86 24.71
C SER A 7 3.24 8.30 24.79
N ALA A 8 3.56 8.87 25.50
CA ALA A 8 3.89 7.84 25.66
C ALA A 8 3.20 6.87 25.62
N GLU A 9 2.49 7.06 25.49
CA GLU A 9 1.96 6.09 24.89
C GLU A 9 2.66 5.63 23.67
N GLY A 10 3.32 6.44 22.85
CA GLY A 10 4.07 6.05 21.69
C GLY A 10 5.13 5.02 22.00
N SER A 11 5.69 5.08 23.18
CA SER A 11 6.72 4.14 23.57
C SER A 11 6.21 2.72 23.70
N ARG A 12 4.91 2.55 23.77
CA ARG A 12 4.32 1.21 23.86
C ARG A 12 3.90 0.66 22.51
N GLU A 13 3.92 1.47 21.49
CA GLU A 13 3.61 0.98 20.17
C GLU A 13 4.76 0.14 19.65
N LYS A 14 4.42 -0.93 18.98
CA LYS A 14 5.42 -1.74 18.31
C LYS A 14 5.99 -0.97 17.14
N PRO A 15 7.29 -1.07 16.88
CA PRO A 15 7.84 -0.44 15.69
C PRO A 15 7.18 -0.98 14.43
N TYR A 16 7.10 -0.14 13.41
CA TYR A 16 6.50 -0.55 12.16
C TYR A 16 7.27 0.06 10.99
N ALA A 17 7.18 -0.60 9.86
CA ALA A 17 7.62 -0.06 8.58
C ALA A 17 6.39 0.45 7.84
N LEU A 18 6.59 1.40 6.93
CA LEU A 18 5.50 1.97 6.15
C LEU A 18 5.72 1.66 4.68
N ILE A 19 4.75 0.97 4.08
CA ILE A 19 4.69 0.77 2.63
C ILE A 19 3.68 1.77 2.10
N PHE A 20 4.10 2.67 1.23
CA PHE A 20 3.23 3.72 0.74
C PHE A 20 3.50 3.98 -0.73
N GLY A 21 2.63 4.75 -1.35
CA GLY A 21 2.83 5.10 -2.74
C GLY A 21 1.60 5.74 -3.35
N THR A 22 1.64 5.93 -4.66
CA THR A 22 0.56 6.50 -5.43
C THR A 22 0.19 5.53 -6.54
N VAL A 23 -1.11 5.42 -6.81
CA VAL A 23 -1.62 4.63 -7.94
C VAL A 23 -1.78 5.56 -9.12
N TRP A 24 -1.08 5.25 -10.20
CA TRP A 24 -1.10 6.04 -11.44
C TRP A 24 -1.84 5.29 -12.53
N GLY A 25 -2.71 5.97 -13.25
CA GLY A 25 -3.37 5.41 -14.41
C GLY A 25 -2.53 5.50 -15.68
N PRO A 26 -3.06 4.99 -16.79
CA PRO A 26 -2.30 4.96 -18.05
C PRO A 26 -1.98 6.35 -18.61
N ASP A 27 -2.71 7.37 -18.18
CA ASP A 27 -2.48 8.76 -18.60
C ASP A 27 -1.62 9.54 -17.60
N ASN A 28 -0.97 8.85 -16.67
CA ASN A 28 -0.14 9.44 -15.60
C ASN A 28 -0.92 10.30 -14.62
N ARG A 29 -2.22 10.06 -14.51
CA ARG A 29 -3.03 10.70 -13.48
C ARG A 29 -3.20 9.73 -12.31
N SER A 30 -3.18 10.29 -11.10
CA SER A 30 -3.43 9.47 -9.91
C SER A 30 -4.89 9.01 -9.89
N LEU A 31 -5.13 7.84 -9.32
CA LEU A 31 -6.45 7.20 -9.34
C LEU A 31 -6.98 7.03 -7.93
N TYR A 32 -8.19 7.52 -7.69
CA TYR A 32 -8.91 7.39 -6.44
C TYR A 32 -9.69 6.07 -6.39
N GLY A 33 -9.70 5.43 -5.25
CA GLY A 33 -10.60 4.29 -5.01
C GLY A 33 -10.15 2.97 -5.60
N VAL A 34 -8.88 2.85 -5.98
CA VAL A 34 -8.35 1.58 -6.48
C VAL A 34 -8.07 0.65 -5.30
N THR A 35 -8.55 -0.57 -5.37
CA THR A 35 -8.28 -1.57 -4.35
C THR A 35 -6.85 -2.09 -4.48
N ILE A 36 -6.13 -2.09 -3.38
CA ILE A 36 -4.75 -2.55 -3.32
C ILE A 36 -4.71 -3.70 -2.32
N LYS A 37 -4.08 -4.80 -2.70
CA LYS A 37 -3.91 -5.93 -1.81
C LYS A 37 -2.44 -6.19 -1.57
N VAL A 38 -2.12 -6.66 -0.37
CA VAL A 38 -0.75 -6.94 0.05
C VAL A 38 -0.71 -8.29 0.73
N ARG A 39 0.32 -9.06 0.41
CA ARG A 39 0.60 -10.31 1.11
C ARG A 39 2.08 -10.39 1.44
N ARG A 40 2.42 -11.22 2.40
CA ARG A 40 3.82 -11.59 2.57
C ARG A 40 4.23 -12.49 1.42
N ALA A 41 5.49 -12.39 1.03
CA ALA A 41 5.98 -13.19 -0.11
C ALA A 41 5.81 -14.69 0.12
N GLU A 42 5.89 -15.14 1.37
CA GLU A 42 5.73 -16.53 1.72
C GLU A 42 4.26 -16.99 1.80
N ASP A 43 3.32 -16.05 1.85
CA ASP A 43 1.90 -16.37 1.92
C ASP A 43 1.33 -16.52 0.51
N LYS A 44 0.29 -17.35 0.36
CA LYS A 44 -0.41 -17.49 -0.92
C LYS A 44 -1.57 -16.53 -1.05
N LYS A 45 -2.13 -16.07 0.07
CA LYS A 45 -3.31 -15.21 0.07
C LYS A 45 -2.96 -13.84 0.59
N TRP A 46 -3.71 -12.82 0.10
CA TRP A 46 -3.54 -11.47 0.60
C TRP A 46 -3.91 -11.42 2.09
N ARG A 47 -3.25 -10.50 2.78
CA ARG A 47 -3.46 -10.29 4.20
C ARG A 47 -4.03 -8.91 4.49
N TRP A 48 -3.66 -7.93 3.69
CA TRP A 48 -4.12 -6.55 3.86
C TRP A 48 -4.80 -6.07 2.60
N GLU A 49 -5.87 -5.30 2.79
CA GLU A 49 -6.58 -4.66 1.69
C GLU A 49 -6.75 -3.18 2.03
N LEU A 50 -6.42 -2.32 1.10
CA LEU A 50 -6.60 -0.89 1.26
C LEU A 50 -7.07 -0.30 -0.05
N HIS A 51 -7.40 1.00 -0.02
CA HIS A 51 -7.90 1.71 -1.18
C HIS A 51 -7.12 3.01 -1.32
N SER A 52 -6.83 3.41 -2.56
CA SER A 52 -6.21 4.70 -2.79
C SER A 52 -7.18 5.82 -2.43
N ASP A 53 -6.64 6.90 -1.87
CA ASP A 53 -7.44 8.03 -1.43
C ASP A 53 -7.69 9.02 -2.58
N HIS A 54 -8.24 10.21 -2.27
CA HIS A 54 -8.55 11.21 -3.27
C HIS A 54 -7.34 11.70 -4.05
N ASN A 55 -6.15 11.57 -3.49
CA ASN A 55 -4.91 11.91 -4.16
C ASN A 55 -4.27 10.70 -4.84
N GLY A 56 -4.95 9.56 -4.84
CA GLY A 56 -4.41 8.33 -5.40
C GLY A 56 -3.38 7.66 -4.51
N GLU A 57 -3.25 8.10 -3.26
CA GLU A 57 -2.22 7.62 -2.35
C GLU A 57 -2.72 6.50 -1.45
N PHE A 58 -1.81 5.63 -1.06
CA PHE A 58 -2.09 4.58 -0.09
C PHE A 58 -0.91 4.45 0.86
N ALA A 59 -1.19 3.93 2.05
CA ALA A 59 -0.16 3.68 3.04
C ALA A 59 -0.58 2.50 3.92
N LEU A 60 0.37 1.63 4.21
CA LEU A 60 0.14 0.45 5.02
C LEU A 60 1.26 0.30 6.03
N ARG A 61 0.90 0.17 7.30
CA ARG A 61 1.86 -0.16 8.36
C ARG A 61 2.00 -1.68 8.41
N VAL A 62 3.26 -2.13 8.39
CA VAL A 62 3.59 -3.54 8.58
C VAL A 62 4.57 -3.64 9.72
N PRO A 63 4.67 -4.81 10.38
CA PRO A 63 5.63 -4.94 11.48
C PRO A 63 7.04 -4.63 11.01
N ALA A 64 7.82 -3.96 11.86
CA ALA A 64 9.22 -3.75 11.60
C ALA A 64 9.96 -5.08 11.59
N GLY A 65 11.06 -5.13 10.86
CA GLY A 65 11.87 -6.32 10.76
C GLY A 65 11.98 -6.80 9.32
N LYS A 66 12.91 -7.69 9.10
CA LYS A 66 13.21 -8.18 7.75
C LYS A 66 12.07 -9.02 7.22
N ALA A 67 11.48 -8.59 6.11
CA ALA A 67 10.39 -9.32 5.47
C ALA A 67 10.21 -8.84 4.03
N ASP A 68 9.64 -9.71 3.20
CA ASP A 68 9.31 -9.37 1.82
C ASP A 68 7.80 -9.40 1.65
N TYR A 69 7.30 -8.44 0.90
CA TYR A 69 5.87 -8.29 0.64
C TYR A 69 5.63 -8.22 -0.86
N VAL A 70 4.40 -8.53 -1.25
CA VAL A 70 3.95 -8.40 -2.62
C VAL A 70 2.73 -7.51 -2.62
N VAL A 71 2.75 -6.48 -3.45
CA VAL A 71 1.71 -5.45 -3.54
C VAL A 71 1.14 -5.46 -4.95
N TRP A 72 -0.20 -5.47 -5.06
CA TRP A 72 -0.82 -5.39 -6.39
C TRP A 72 -2.15 -4.66 -6.32
N ALA A 73 -2.58 -4.13 -7.46
CA ALA A 73 -3.87 -3.47 -7.59
C ALA A 73 -4.89 -4.45 -8.16
N VAL A 74 -6.10 -4.39 -7.61
CA VAL A 74 -7.23 -5.17 -8.12
C VAL A 74 -8.05 -4.24 -9.00
N VAL A 75 -8.01 -4.48 -10.30
CA VAL A 75 -8.59 -3.55 -11.27
C VAL A 75 -9.81 -4.12 -11.98
N LYS A 76 -10.22 -5.31 -11.63
CA LYS A 76 -11.24 -6.07 -12.39
C LYS A 76 -12.54 -5.29 -12.58
N ARG A 77 -12.96 -4.50 -11.59
CA ARG A 77 -14.22 -3.76 -11.67
C ARG A 77 -14.04 -2.26 -11.71
N TYR A 78 -12.81 -1.80 -11.85
CA TYR A 78 -12.53 -0.38 -11.86
C TYR A 78 -12.66 0.16 -13.29
N LYS A 79 -13.40 1.25 -13.44
CA LYS A 79 -13.56 1.92 -14.73
C LYS A 79 -13.06 3.35 -14.61
N LEU A 80 -12.33 3.78 -15.62
CA LEU A 80 -11.94 5.18 -15.75
C LEU A 80 -13.15 6.03 -16.11
N LEU A 81 -13.03 7.35 -15.92
CA LEU A 81 -14.11 8.27 -16.25
C LEU A 81 -14.51 8.18 -17.73
N ASN A 82 -13.58 7.84 -18.60
CA ASN A 82 -13.87 7.68 -20.02
C ASN A 82 -14.49 6.32 -20.37
N GLY A 83 -14.79 5.49 -19.37
CA GLY A 83 -15.39 4.19 -19.58
C GLY A 83 -14.43 3.06 -19.88
N ASN A 84 -13.16 3.36 -20.09
CA ASN A 84 -12.16 2.33 -20.35
C ASN A 84 -11.82 1.59 -19.05
N ARG A 85 -11.43 0.33 -19.21
CA ARG A 85 -11.03 -0.48 -18.07
C ARG A 85 -9.51 -0.47 -17.93
N LEU A 86 -9.05 -0.52 -16.67
CA LEU A 86 -7.64 -0.68 -16.38
C LEU A 86 -7.22 -2.12 -16.64
N GLN A 87 -5.97 -2.29 -17.02
CA GLN A 87 -5.38 -3.61 -17.18
C GLN A 87 -4.59 -3.94 -15.92
N ALA A 88 -4.63 -5.22 -15.55
CA ALA A 88 -3.83 -5.70 -14.43
C ALA A 88 -2.35 -5.57 -14.78
N THR A 89 -1.57 -5.14 -13.81
CA THR A 89 -0.12 -5.04 -13.97
C THR A 89 0.55 -6.10 -13.09
N PRO A 90 1.83 -6.40 -13.36
CA PRO A 90 2.55 -7.35 -12.50
C PRO A 90 2.57 -6.88 -11.04
N GLU A 91 2.64 -7.84 -10.16
CA GLU A 91 2.82 -7.58 -8.73
C GLU A 91 4.16 -6.91 -8.49
N VAL A 92 4.21 -6.05 -7.47
CA VAL A 92 5.43 -5.37 -7.07
C VAL A 92 5.96 -6.01 -5.79
N LYS A 93 7.22 -6.38 -5.80
CA LYS A 93 7.87 -6.92 -4.60
C LYS A 93 8.47 -5.79 -3.80
N VAL A 94 8.26 -5.84 -2.49
CA VAL A 94 8.75 -4.81 -1.56
C VAL A 94 9.55 -5.50 -0.47
N HIS A 95 10.80 -5.08 -0.30
CA HIS A 95 11.67 -5.62 0.73
C HIS A 95 11.78 -4.63 1.88
N VAL A 96 11.54 -5.12 3.11
CA VAL A 96 11.64 -4.33 4.33
C VAL A 96 12.77 -4.92 5.17
N GLU A 97 13.67 -4.08 5.65
CA GLU A 97 14.75 -4.50 6.53
C GLU A 97 14.41 -4.25 7.99
N ASN A 98 13.80 -3.11 8.29
CA ASN A 98 13.58 -2.70 9.66
C ASN A 98 12.31 -1.89 9.79
N ASP A 99 12.41 -0.60 10.06
CA ASP A 99 11.26 0.29 10.27
C ASP A 99 11.22 1.43 9.23
N GLU A 100 11.80 1.20 8.08
CA GLU A 100 11.89 2.24 7.06
C GLU A 100 10.56 2.51 6.37
N ARG A 101 10.54 3.59 5.60
CA ARG A 101 9.44 3.94 4.71
C ARG A 101 9.82 3.58 3.30
N ILE A 102 8.96 2.86 2.62
CA ILE A 102 9.26 2.38 1.27
C ILE A 102 8.17 2.87 0.33
N ASP A 103 8.59 3.64 -0.68
CA ASP A 103 7.68 4.12 -1.72
C ASP A 103 7.55 3.05 -2.79
N THR A 104 6.33 2.61 -3.02
CA THR A 104 6.04 1.62 -4.03
C THR A 104 4.87 2.09 -4.89
N GLY A 105 5.15 2.99 -5.82
CA GLY A 105 4.15 3.47 -6.75
C GLY A 105 3.65 2.36 -7.67
N LEU A 106 2.35 2.39 -7.98
CA LEU A 106 1.72 1.42 -8.89
C LEU A 106 1.31 2.15 -10.15
N HIS A 107 1.86 1.73 -11.29
CA HIS A 107 1.54 2.32 -12.60
C HIS A 107 0.67 1.35 -13.38
N LEU A 108 -0.61 1.68 -13.49
CA LEU A 108 -1.59 0.82 -14.17
C LEU A 108 -1.67 1.20 -15.66
N LYS A 109 -2.06 0.23 -16.46
CA LYS A 109 -2.19 0.41 -17.91
C LYS A 109 -3.62 0.30 -18.37
#